data_f6fc7a3bc76413bde105b9a49c9a01e7
#
_entry.id   f6fc7a3bc76413bde105b9a49c9a01e7
#
_cell.length_a   1.000
_cell.length_b   1.000
_cell.length_c   1.000
_cell.angle_alpha   90.00
_cell.angle_beta   90.00
_cell.angle_gamma   90.00
#
_symmetry.space_group_name_H-M   'P 1'
#
loop_
_entity.id
_entity.type
_entity.pdbx_description
1 polymer ?
#
loop_
_entity_poly.entity_id
_entity_poly.type
_entity_poly.pdbx_seq_one_letter_code
_entity_poly.pdbx_strand_id
1 'polypeptide(L)'
;MISFASNDKVYQKYVDEIIILLGTGLRISELCGLTDDLDLESRMIQVDHQLLRDTSIGYYIETPKTKNGIRQIPMSEKVYQAMRRVMQNRREAQEINIDGYRNFLFLNQNGLPKAAANYESMLRGLVKKYNKKHEEKLPYISPHTLRHTFCTRLADAGMNPKALQYIMGHSNISMTL
;
A
#
# COMPACT_ATOMS: atom_id res chain seq x y z
N MET A 1 -12.78 -3.34 11.02
CA MET A 1 -11.63 -2.39 10.97
C MET A 1 -11.89 -1.17 10.08
N ILE A 2 -12.17 -1.31 8.77
CA ILE A 2 -12.36 -0.16 7.85
C ILE A 2 -13.52 0.74 8.33
N SER A 3 -14.68 0.19 8.65
CA SER A 3 -15.83 0.95 9.15
C SER A 3 -15.49 1.74 10.42
N PHE A 4 -14.72 1.16 11.33
CA PHE A 4 -14.23 1.88 12.51
C PHE A 4 -13.30 3.03 12.12
N ALA A 5 -12.33 2.78 11.23
CA ALA A 5 -11.41 3.80 10.76
C ALA A 5 -12.14 4.97 10.08
N SER A 6 -13.16 4.68 9.26
CA SER A 6 -13.96 5.71 8.55
C SER A 6 -14.71 6.64 9.50
N ASN A 7 -15.09 6.16 10.68
CA ASN A 7 -15.81 6.94 11.69
C ASN A 7 -14.89 7.54 12.77
N ASP A 8 -13.58 7.34 12.64
CA ASP A 8 -12.62 7.85 13.63
C ASP A 8 -11.86 9.07 13.10
N LYS A 9 -11.91 10.18 13.85
CA LYS A 9 -11.31 11.48 13.48
C LYS A 9 -9.81 11.40 13.15
N VAL A 10 -9.09 10.43 13.73
CA VAL A 10 -7.64 10.26 13.52
C VAL A 10 -7.37 9.37 12.33
N TYR A 11 -8.17 8.29 12.15
CA TYR A 11 -7.88 7.23 11.18
C TYR A 11 -8.65 7.34 9.87
N GLN A 12 -9.70 8.18 9.79
CA GLN A 12 -10.48 8.37 8.56
C GLN A 12 -9.60 8.78 7.35
N LYS A 13 -8.55 9.54 7.59
CA LYS A 13 -7.61 10.00 6.55
C LYS A 13 -6.73 8.88 5.95
N TYR A 14 -6.69 7.71 6.57
CA TYR A 14 -5.93 6.55 6.12
C TYR A 14 -6.80 5.47 5.44
N VAL A 15 -8.11 5.69 5.39
CA VAL A 15 -9.06 4.68 4.88
C VAL A 15 -8.75 4.32 3.44
N ASP A 16 -8.49 5.32 2.58
CA ASP A 16 -8.16 5.06 1.17
C ASP A 16 -6.86 4.27 1.01
N GLU A 17 -5.85 4.58 1.81
CA GLU A 17 -4.58 3.85 1.81
C GLU A 17 -4.75 2.39 2.26
N ILE A 18 -5.60 2.15 3.27
CA ILE A 18 -5.95 0.79 3.73
C ILE A 18 -6.72 0.02 2.64
N ILE A 19 -7.67 0.69 1.95
CA ILE A 19 -8.41 0.09 0.83
C ILE A 19 -7.47 -0.30 -0.30
N ILE A 20 -6.53 0.57 -0.65
CA ILE A 20 -5.55 0.31 -1.70
C ILE A 20 -4.67 -0.91 -1.32
N LEU A 21 -4.13 -0.95 -0.11
CA LEU A 21 -3.33 -2.10 0.36
C LEU A 21 -4.11 -3.42 0.33
N LEU A 22 -5.36 -3.41 0.82
CA LEU A 22 -6.23 -4.59 0.84
C LEU A 22 -6.74 -5.02 -0.54
N GLY A 23 -6.74 -4.12 -1.51
CA GLY A 23 -7.28 -4.36 -2.84
C GLY A 23 -6.24 -4.55 -3.94
N THR A 24 -4.94 -4.40 -3.61
CA THR A 24 -3.83 -4.54 -4.58
C THR A 24 -2.78 -5.55 -4.18
N GLY A 25 -2.66 -5.83 -2.88
CA GLY A 25 -1.58 -6.66 -2.34
C GLY A 25 -0.18 -6.08 -2.54
N LEU A 26 -0.04 -4.78 -2.78
CA LEU A 26 1.25 -4.09 -2.83
C LEU A 26 2.09 -4.35 -1.57
N ARG A 27 3.41 -4.47 -1.74
CA ARG A 27 4.31 -4.33 -0.60
C ARG A 27 4.23 -2.89 -0.10
N ILE A 28 4.42 -2.70 1.20
CA ILE A 28 4.31 -1.35 1.75
C ILE A 28 5.34 -0.37 1.14
N SER A 29 6.53 -0.84 0.84
CA SER A 29 7.57 -0.06 0.17
C SER A 29 7.22 0.28 -1.29
N GLU A 30 6.51 -0.61 -1.99
CA GLU A 30 5.97 -0.36 -3.33
C GLU A 30 4.87 0.72 -3.28
N LEU A 31 3.94 0.63 -2.30
CA LEU A 31 2.94 1.68 -2.09
C LEU A 31 3.60 3.04 -1.82
N CYS A 32 4.58 3.08 -0.93
CA CYS A 32 5.31 4.31 -0.60
C CYS A 32 6.04 4.91 -1.80
N GLY A 33 6.43 4.08 -2.77
CA GLY A 33 7.11 4.48 -4.00
C GLY A 33 6.19 5.06 -5.08
N LEU A 34 4.87 4.90 -4.98
CA LEU A 34 3.97 5.39 -6.03
C LEU A 34 4.03 6.91 -6.16
N THR A 35 4.07 7.38 -7.42
CA THR A 35 4.17 8.78 -7.80
C THR A 35 2.91 9.26 -8.53
N ASP A 36 2.77 10.55 -8.80
CA ASP A 36 1.57 11.14 -9.39
C ASP A 36 1.45 10.96 -10.91
N ASP A 37 2.43 10.32 -11.54
CA ASP A 37 2.39 9.89 -12.94
C ASP A 37 1.57 8.62 -13.17
N LEU A 38 0.85 8.16 -12.12
CA LEU A 38 -0.03 7.00 -12.20
C LEU A 38 -1.14 7.20 -13.24
N ASP A 39 -1.19 6.31 -14.24
CA ASP A 39 -2.24 6.31 -15.25
C ASP A 39 -3.55 5.72 -14.71
N LEU A 40 -4.48 6.60 -14.32
CA LEU A 40 -5.80 6.20 -13.86
C LEU A 40 -6.72 5.72 -14.99
N GLU A 41 -6.49 6.11 -16.23
CA GLU A 41 -7.34 5.73 -17.37
C GLU A 41 -7.17 4.25 -17.69
N SER A 42 -5.94 3.74 -17.63
CA SER A 42 -5.65 2.32 -17.83
C SER A 42 -6.19 1.43 -16.71
N ARG A 43 -6.52 1.99 -15.53
CA ARG A 43 -6.86 1.28 -14.31
C ARG A 43 -5.81 0.22 -13.90
N MET A 44 -4.56 0.48 -14.21
CA MET A 44 -3.43 -0.38 -13.89
C MET A 44 -2.41 0.37 -13.02
N ILE A 45 -1.90 -0.29 -12.01
CA ILE A 45 -0.79 0.22 -11.18
C ILE A 45 0.49 -0.43 -11.70
N GLN A 46 1.39 0.37 -12.25
CA GLN A 46 2.73 -0.08 -12.61
C GLN A 46 3.58 -0.19 -11.34
N VAL A 47 4.16 -1.36 -11.10
CA VAL A 47 5.09 -1.60 -10.00
C VAL A 47 6.45 -1.93 -10.60
N ASP A 48 7.40 -1.01 -10.49
CA ASP A 48 8.76 -1.13 -11.04
C ASP A 48 9.84 -0.64 -10.08
N HIS A 49 9.43 -0.10 -8.94
CA HIS A 49 10.34 0.35 -7.88
C HIS A 49 9.65 0.31 -6.52
N GLN A 50 10.45 0.52 -5.49
CA GLN A 50 9.98 0.67 -4.12
C GLN A 50 10.77 1.77 -3.41
N LEU A 51 10.11 2.50 -2.51
CA LEU A 51 10.73 3.51 -1.66
C LEU A 51 11.07 2.89 -0.31
N LEU A 52 12.31 3.01 0.07
CA LEU A 52 12.84 2.56 1.35
C LEU A 52 13.38 3.74 2.15
N ARG A 53 13.47 3.56 3.45
CA ARG A 53 14.09 4.54 4.34
C ARG A 53 14.97 3.81 5.35
N ASP A 54 16.22 4.17 5.34
CA ASP A 54 17.21 3.74 6.31
C ASP A 54 17.56 4.89 7.27
N THR A 55 17.93 4.57 8.49
CA THR A 55 18.27 5.58 9.51
C THR A 55 19.59 6.29 9.22
N SER A 56 20.51 5.66 8.52
CA SER A 56 21.86 6.19 8.24
C SER A 56 21.93 6.95 6.92
N ILE A 57 21.24 6.47 5.87
CA ILE A 57 21.32 7.05 4.52
C ILE A 57 20.07 7.83 4.10
N GLY A 58 18.98 7.75 4.86
CA GLY A 58 17.72 8.41 4.53
C GLY A 58 16.85 7.61 3.56
N TYR A 59 16.13 8.32 2.68
CA TYR A 59 15.30 7.71 1.65
C TYR A 59 16.14 7.27 0.46
N TYR A 60 15.78 6.11 -0.12
CA TYR A 60 16.36 5.63 -1.37
C TYR A 60 15.36 4.76 -2.14
N ILE A 61 15.58 4.63 -3.45
CA ILE A 61 14.80 3.79 -4.32
C ILE A 61 15.53 2.48 -4.57
N GLU A 62 14.80 1.37 -4.51
CA GLU A 62 15.28 0.07 -4.94
C GLU A 62 14.40 -0.44 -6.07
N THR A 63 15.02 -0.82 -7.17
CA THR A 63 14.35 -1.46 -8.30
C THR A 63 14.37 -2.98 -8.15
N PRO A 64 13.36 -3.70 -8.67
CA PRO A 64 13.33 -5.15 -8.58
C PRO A 64 14.55 -5.79 -9.24
N LYS A 65 15.19 -6.72 -8.54
CA LYS A 65 16.36 -7.47 -9.05
C LYS A 65 16.03 -8.43 -10.20
N THR A 66 14.75 -8.73 -10.40
CA THR A 66 14.26 -9.66 -11.42
C THR A 66 13.09 -9.05 -12.19
N LYS A 67 12.93 -9.51 -13.46
CA LYS A 67 11.80 -9.09 -14.30
C LYS A 67 10.43 -9.38 -13.66
N ASN A 68 10.33 -10.42 -12.84
CA ASN A 68 9.09 -10.77 -12.14
C ASN A 68 8.68 -9.74 -11.06
N GLY A 69 9.60 -8.90 -10.62
CA GLY A 69 9.31 -7.80 -9.71
C GLY A 69 8.61 -6.62 -10.41
N ILE A 70 8.80 -6.49 -11.73
CA ILE A 70 8.13 -5.47 -12.55
C ILE A 70 6.80 -6.08 -13.02
N ARG A 71 5.71 -5.45 -12.62
CA ARG A 71 4.37 -5.96 -12.92
C ARG A 71 3.32 -4.87 -12.94
N GLN A 72 2.18 -5.20 -13.51
CA GLN A 72 0.99 -4.36 -13.49
C GLN A 72 -0.10 -5.01 -12.64
N ILE A 73 -0.73 -4.22 -11.79
CA ILE A 73 -1.81 -4.66 -10.91
C ILE A 73 -3.10 -3.95 -11.34
N PRO A 74 -4.16 -4.69 -11.72
CA PRO A 74 -5.42 -4.08 -12.08
C PRO A 74 -6.11 -3.47 -10.85
N MET A 75 -6.72 -2.29 -11.02
CA MET A 75 -7.52 -1.65 -9.99
C MET A 75 -8.96 -2.16 -10.05
N SER A 76 -9.44 -2.74 -8.96
CA SER A 76 -10.89 -2.88 -8.78
C SER A 76 -11.56 -1.50 -8.65
N GLU A 77 -12.88 -1.43 -8.83
CA GLU A 77 -13.60 -0.16 -8.69
C GLU A 77 -13.34 0.53 -7.35
N LYS A 78 -13.30 -0.24 -6.25
CA LYS A 78 -13.00 0.30 -4.91
C LYS A 78 -11.60 0.89 -4.82
N VAL A 79 -10.60 0.23 -5.39
CA VAL A 79 -9.21 0.70 -5.44
C VAL A 79 -9.10 1.95 -6.32
N TYR A 80 -9.73 1.93 -7.48
CA TYR A 80 -9.75 3.06 -8.41
C TYR A 80 -10.33 4.33 -7.75
N GLN A 81 -11.48 4.21 -7.09
CA GLN A 81 -12.10 5.34 -6.38
C GLN A 81 -11.23 5.83 -5.21
N ALA A 82 -10.61 4.93 -4.45
CA ALA A 82 -9.68 5.30 -3.38
C ALA A 82 -8.46 6.03 -3.95
N MET A 83 -7.88 5.54 -5.04
CA MET A 83 -6.72 6.17 -5.70
C MET A 83 -7.07 7.57 -6.23
N ARG A 84 -8.24 7.73 -6.86
CA ARG A 84 -8.73 9.04 -7.30
C ARG A 84 -8.81 10.03 -6.14
N ARG A 85 -9.38 9.62 -5.00
CA ARG A 85 -9.47 10.50 -3.82
C ARG A 85 -8.08 10.85 -3.28
N VAL A 86 -7.15 9.91 -3.24
CA VAL A 86 -5.77 10.17 -2.83
C VAL A 86 -5.13 11.22 -3.73
N MET A 87 -5.25 11.09 -5.05
CA MET A 87 -4.68 12.05 -6.01
C MET A 87 -5.35 13.43 -5.91
N GLN A 88 -6.68 13.49 -5.77
CA GLN A 88 -7.42 14.75 -5.64
C GLN A 88 -7.13 15.49 -4.32
N ASN A 89 -6.90 14.75 -3.24
CA ASN A 89 -6.66 15.29 -1.90
C ASN A 89 -5.16 15.34 -1.56
N ARG A 90 -4.29 15.15 -2.55
CA ARG A 90 -2.84 15.18 -2.34
C ARG A 90 -2.44 16.54 -1.74
N ARG A 91 -1.68 16.47 -0.66
CA ARG A 91 -1.12 17.67 -0.02
C ARG A 91 0.01 18.25 -0.86
N GLU A 92 0.32 19.52 -0.63
CA GLU A 92 1.56 20.09 -1.13
C GLU A 92 2.73 19.25 -0.64
N ALA A 93 3.51 18.75 -1.61
CA ALA A 93 4.72 18.00 -1.35
C ALA A 93 5.90 18.95 -1.24
N GLN A 94 6.87 18.59 -0.40
CA GLN A 94 8.19 19.20 -0.55
C GLN A 94 8.78 18.79 -1.91
N GLU A 95 9.48 19.70 -2.56
CA GLU A 95 10.27 19.37 -3.75
C GLU A 95 11.42 18.45 -3.32
N ILE A 96 11.18 17.15 -3.37
CA ILE A 96 12.17 16.14 -3.06
C ILE A 96 12.40 15.24 -4.29
N ASN A 97 13.67 15.00 -4.59
CA ASN A 97 14.10 14.04 -5.59
C ASN A 97 14.85 12.91 -4.88
N ILE A 98 14.34 11.70 -4.99
CA ILE A 98 14.96 10.50 -4.41
C ILE A 98 15.33 9.58 -5.57
N ASP A 99 16.61 9.48 -5.88
CA ASP A 99 17.16 8.65 -6.96
C ASP A 99 16.45 8.85 -8.32
N GLY A 100 16.08 10.09 -8.64
CA GLY A 100 15.38 10.46 -9.89
C GLY A 100 13.86 10.49 -9.79
N TYR A 101 13.27 9.95 -8.74
CA TYR A 101 11.81 9.94 -8.53
C TYR A 101 11.36 11.17 -7.75
N ARG A 102 10.19 11.68 -8.12
CA ARG A 102 9.56 12.88 -7.55
C ARG A 102 8.07 12.67 -7.38
N ASN A 103 7.41 13.62 -6.74
CA ASN A 103 5.95 13.67 -6.67
C ASN A 103 5.29 12.42 -6.06
N PHE A 104 5.87 11.89 -4.99
CA PHE A 104 5.28 10.74 -4.29
C PHE A 104 3.84 11.02 -3.84
N LEU A 105 2.97 10.02 -3.95
CA LEU A 105 1.54 10.16 -3.66
C LEU A 105 1.25 10.22 -2.15
N PHE A 106 1.94 9.40 -1.38
CA PHE A 106 1.63 9.22 0.04
C PHE A 106 2.60 10.01 0.90
N LEU A 107 2.13 11.15 1.39
CA LEU A 107 2.94 12.09 2.16
C LEU A 107 2.58 12.07 3.65
N ASN A 108 3.58 12.30 4.49
CA ASN A 108 3.39 12.55 5.90
C ASN A 108 2.95 14.02 6.15
N GLN A 109 2.77 14.39 7.41
CA GLN A 109 2.34 15.75 7.78
C GLN A 109 3.35 16.85 7.43
N ASN A 110 4.61 16.48 7.18
CA ASN A 110 5.69 17.42 6.82
C ASN A 110 5.89 17.52 5.30
N GLY A 111 5.01 16.92 4.48
CA GLY A 111 5.13 16.91 3.03
C GLY A 111 6.21 15.97 2.48
N LEU A 112 6.81 15.13 3.32
CA LEU A 112 7.77 14.10 2.92
C LEU A 112 7.07 12.77 2.61
N PRO A 113 7.63 11.92 1.75
CA PRO A 113 7.08 10.60 1.50
C PRO A 113 6.93 9.78 2.77
N LYS A 114 5.82 9.07 2.89
CA LYS A 114 5.64 8.07 3.94
C LYS A 114 6.60 6.90 3.70
N ALA A 115 7.08 6.30 4.78
CA ALA A 115 7.84 5.06 4.77
C ALA A 115 7.05 3.95 5.49
N ALA A 116 7.49 2.70 5.39
CA ALA A 116 6.85 1.54 6.01
C ALA A 116 6.51 1.75 7.49
N ALA A 117 7.42 2.35 8.26
CA ALA A 117 7.24 2.63 9.68
C ALA A 117 6.01 3.52 10.00
N ASN A 118 5.64 4.43 9.09
CA ASN A 118 4.44 5.25 9.26
C ASN A 118 3.17 4.40 9.26
N TYR A 119 3.09 3.41 8.38
CA TYR A 119 1.95 2.49 8.27
C TYR A 119 1.91 1.47 9.40
N GLU A 120 3.06 0.95 9.82
CA GLU A 120 3.16 0.06 10.98
C GLU A 120 2.67 0.74 12.26
N SER A 121 3.11 1.96 12.48
CA SER A 121 2.68 2.77 13.62
C SER A 121 1.18 3.09 13.55
N MET A 122 0.67 3.48 12.39
CA MET A 122 -0.73 3.77 12.16
C MET A 122 -1.61 2.55 12.41
N LEU A 123 -1.31 1.40 11.82
CA LEU A 123 -2.08 0.15 12.00
C LEU A 123 -2.07 -0.32 13.45
N ARG A 124 -0.93 -0.29 14.11
CA ARG A 124 -0.79 -0.62 15.54
C ARG A 124 -1.68 0.28 16.41
N GLY A 125 -1.66 1.59 16.13
CA GLY A 125 -2.50 2.54 16.85
C GLY A 125 -4.00 2.33 16.60
N LEU A 126 -4.39 2.05 15.34
CA LEU A 126 -5.76 1.74 14.95
C LEU A 126 -6.29 0.50 15.67
N VAL A 127 -5.53 -0.60 15.65
CA VAL A 127 -5.89 -1.85 16.32
C VAL A 127 -5.99 -1.65 17.84
N LYS A 128 -5.04 -0.95 18.44
CA LYS A 128 -5.07 -0.63 19.87
C LYS A 128 -6.32 0.17 20.23
N LYS A 129 -6.70 1.16 19.44
CA LYS A 129 -7.89 2.00 19.68
C LYS A 129 -9.19 1.22 19.46
N TYR A 130 -9.26 0.40 18.42
CA TYR A 130 -10.38 -0.51 18.18
C TYR A 130 -10.58 -1.45 19.38
N ASN A 131 -9.50 -2.11 19.80
CA ASN A 131 -9.53 -3.10 20.89
C ASN A 131 -9.90 -2.51 22.25
N LYS A 132 -9.73 -1.21 22.47
CA LYS A 132 -10.24 -0.53 23.66
C LYS A 132 -11.75 -0.34 23.66
N LYS A 133 -12.37 -0.27 22.49
CA LYS A 133 -13.79 0.07 22.33
C LYS A 133 -14.71 -1.11 22.05
N HIS A 134 -14.15 -2.27 21.70
CA HIS A 134 -14.92 -3.45 21.31
C HIS A 134 -14.52 -4.64 22.17
N GLU A 135 -15.48 -5.53 22.46
CA GLU A 135 -15.23 -6.80 23.18
C GLU A 135 -14.46 -7.76 22.28
N GLU A 136 -14.92 -7.94 21.03
CA GLU A 136 -14.22 -8.71 20.03
C GLU A 136 -12.95 -7.97 19.60
N LYS A 137 -11.80 -8.60 19.85
CA LYS A 137 -10.49 -8.00 19.62
C LYS A 137 -9.97 -8.33 18.24
N LEU A 138 -9.44 -7.32 17.54
CA LEU A 138 -8.64 -7.55 16.35
C LEU A 138 -7.27 -8.11 16.73
N PRO A 139 -6.73 -9.06 15.95
CA PRO A 139 -5.36 -9.54 16.11
C PRO A 139 -4.36 -8.42 15.73
N TYR A 140 -3.07 -8.72 15.87
CA TYR A 140 -2.03 -7.85 15.30
C TYR A 140 -2.18 -7.74 13.80
N ILE A 141 -2.23 -6.51 13.30
CA ILE A 141 -2.34 -6.18 11.87
C ILE A 141 -1.15 -5.33 11.46
N SER A 142 -0.44 -5.80 10.45
CA SER A 142 0.68 -5.12 9.79
C SER A 142 0.38 -4.91 8.30
N PRO A 143 1.17 -4.11 7.57
CA PRO A 143 1.06 -4.06 6.12
C PRO A 143 1.18 -5.43 5.45
N HIS A 144 2.04 -6.29 6.00
CA HIS A 144 2.19 -7.67 5.51
C HIS A 144 0.90 -8.50 5.68
N THR A 145 0.21 -8.33 6.81
CA THR A 145 -1.10 -8.97 7.07
C THR A 145 -2.14 -8.54 6.04
N LEU A 146 -2.17 -7.25 5.67
CA LEU A 146 -3.10 -6.74 4.65
C LEU A 146 -2.82 -7.36 3.27
N ARG A 147 -1.55 -7.45 2.90
CA ARG A 147 -1.11 -8.11 1.67
C ARG A 147 -1.45 -9.61 1.67
N HIS A 148 -1.22 -10.29 2.77
CA HIS A 148 -1.58 -11.71 2.92
C HIS A 148 -3.09 -11.91 2.79
N THR A 149 -3.89 -11.05 3.42
CA THR A 149 -5.36 -11.07 3.28
C THR A 149 -5.81 -10.92 1.83
N PHE A 150 -5.19 -10.04 1.05
CA PHE A 150 -5.46 -9.91 -0.38
C PHE A 150 -5.15 -11.22 -1.12
N CYS A 151 -3.98 -11.81 -0.89
CA CYS A 151 -3.55 -13.06 -1.51
C CYS A 151 -4.54 -14.19 -1.23
N THR A 152 -4.88 -14.40 0.05
CA THR A 152 -5.81 -15.44 0.49
C THR A 152 -7.20 -15.25 -0.13
N ARG A 153 -7.72 -14.04 -0.13
CA ARG A 153 -9.04 -13.75 -0.75
C ARG A 153 -9.10 -14.08 -2.24
N LEU A 154 -8.03 -13.79 -2.98
CA LEU A 154 -7.98 -14.12 -4.41
C LEU A 154 -7.82 -15.63 -4.63
N ALA A 155 -7.04 -16.31 -3.80
CA ALA A 155 -6.91 -17.75 -3.83
C ALA A 155 -8.27 -18.44 -3.53
N ASP A 156 -8.97 -18.01 -2.48
CA ASP A 156 -10.30 -18.52 -2.09
C ASP A 156 -11.36 -18.25 -3.16
N ALA A 157 -11.22 -17.16 -3.91
CA ALA A 157 -12.07 -16.84 -5.06
C ALA A 157 -11.73 -17.66 -6.32
N GLY A 158 -10.77 -18.59 -6.25
CA GLY A 158 -10.41 -19.48 -7.35
C GLY A 158 -9.50 -18.82 -8.41
N MET A 159 -8.79 -17.76 -8.07
CA MET A 159 -7.84 -17.15 -9.01
C MET A 159 -6.75 -18.16 -9.41
N ASN A 160 -6.41 -18.19 -10.69
CA ASN A 160 -5.32 -19.03 -11.19
C ASN A 160 -4.02 -18.75 -10.42
N PRO A 161 -3.33 -19.77 -9.86
CA PRO A 161 -2.12 -19.57 -9.04
C PRO A 161 -1.00 -18.82 -9.75
N LYS A 162 -0.82 -18.99 -11.07
CA LYS A 162 0.19 -18.24 -11.83
C LYS A 162 -0.17 -16.76 -11.96
N ALA A 163 -1.46 -16.44 -12.16
CA ALA A 163 -1.94 -15.06 -12.18
C ALA A 163 -1.75 -14.40 -10.82
N LEU A 164 -2.07 -15.12 -9.75
CA LEU A 164 -1.86 -14.65 -8.38
C LEU A 164 -0.36 -14.43 -8.08
N GLN A 165 0.49 -15.37 -8.47
CA GLN A 165 1.95 -15.24 -8.35
C GLN A 165 2.46 -13.98 -9.06
N TYR A 166 1.98 -13.71 -10.28
CA TYR A 166 2.34 -12.51 -11.04
C TYR A 166 1.91 -11.23 -10.30
N ILE A 167 0.64 -11.14 -9.88
CA ILE A 167 0.10 -9.96 -9.16
C ILE A 167 0.89 -9.72 -7.86
N MET A 168 1.21 -10.78 -7.14
CA MET A 168 1.97 -10.71 -5.90
C MET A 168 3.47 -10.40 -6.14
N GLY A 169 3.98 -10.58 -7.33
CA GLY A 169 5.41 -10.42 -7.63
C GLY A 169 6.27 -11.42 -6.85
N HIS A 170 5.79 -12.66 -6.72
CA HIS A 170 6.53 -13.74 -6.08
C HIS A 170 7.42 -14.45 -7.09
N SER A 171 8.70 -14.59 -6.77
CA SER A 171 9.65 -15.33 -7.63
C SER A 171 9.38 -16.84 -7.66
N ASN A 172 8.78 -17.38 -6.61
CA ASN A 172 8.43 -18.79 -6.48
C ASN A 172 6.94 -18.95 -6.14
N ILE A 173 6.27 -19.93 -6.79
CA ILE A 173 4.85 -20.23 -6.58
C ILE A 173 4.57 -20.73 -5.15
N SER A 174 5.51 -21.40 -4.51
CA SER A 174 5.37 -21.86 -3.12
C SER A 174 5.20 -20.73 -2.11
N MET A 175 5.52 -19.49 -2.47
CA MET A 175 5.26 -18.31 -1.65
C MET A 175 3.82 -17.80 -1.80
N THR A 176 3.08 -18.34 -2.76
CA THR A 176 1.71 -17.93 -3.09
C THR A 176 0.69 -18.93 -2.57
N LEU A 177 1.06 -20.19 -2.44
CA LEU A 177 0.29 -21.31 -1.90
C LEU A 177 0.60 -21.52 -0.43
#